data_6517f8810cf34c49b8556c38545b692b
#
_entry.id   6517f8810cf34c49b8556c38545b692b
#
_cell.length_a   1.000
_cell.length_b   1.000
_cell.length_c   1.000
_cell.angle_alpha   90.00
_cell.angle_beta   90.00
_cell.angle_gamma   90.00
#
_symmetry.space_group_name_H-M   'P 1'
#
loop_
_entity.id
_entity.type
_entity.pdbx_description
1 polymer ?
#
loop_
_entity_poly.entity_id
_entity_poly.type
_entity_poly.pdbx_seq_one_letter_code
_entity_poly.pdbx_strand_id
1 'polypeptide(L)'
;ITMLLGGGYPDIHLAAEAAGISKRTLQRRLSEYGISYRAIGERSRFRRATELLANTTLPIAEISTSVGYSDPSNFTRAFRRQTGISPQQYRQRQPGESPL
;
A
#
# COMPACT_ATOMS: atom_id res chain seq x y z
N ILE A 1 7.95 6.22 -6.98
CA ILE A 1 7.51 5.62 -5.71
C ILE A 1 7.01 4.20 -5.91
N THR A 2 6.22 3.98 -6.95
CA THR A 2 5.71 2.65 -7.23
C THR A 2 6.83 1.64 -7.44
N MET A 3 7.93 2.06 -7.99
CA MET A 3 9.10 1.19 -8.22
C MET A 3 9.73 0.72 -6.92
N LEU A 4 9.59 1.49 -5.85
CA LEU A 4 10.14 1.13 -4.55
C LEU A 4 9.31 0.07 -3.84
N LEU A 5 8.13 -0.25 -4.35
CA LEU A 5 7.21 -1.19 -3.73
C LEU A 5 7.28 -2.59 -4.33
N GLY A 6 8.27 -2.85 -5.17
CA GLY A 6 8.36 -4.10 -5.90
C GLY A 6 8.28 -5.37 -5.06
N GLY A 7 8.61 -5.31 -3.81
CA GLY A 7 8.60 -6.48 -2.95
C GLY A 7 8.05 -6.24 -1.56
N GLY A 8 7.43 -5.08 -1.30
CA GLY A 8 6.93 -4.81 0.02
C GLY A 8 6.96 -3.35 0.41
N TYR A 9 7.22 -3.07 1.67
CA TYR A 9 7.35 -1.72 2.15
C TYR A 9 8.48 -0.99 1.46
N PRO A 10 8.29 0.30 1.12
CA PRO A 10 9.42 1.12 0.68
C PRO A 10 10.48 1.13 1.78
N ASP A 11 11.73 0.95 1.39
CA ASP A 11 12.82 1.01 2.35
C ASP A 11 13.14 2.47 2.65
N ILE A 12 12.96 2.87 3.90
CA ILE A 12 13.22 4.25 4.31
C ILE A 12 14.70 4.63 4.17
N HIS A 13 15.60 3.66 4.28
CA HIS A 13 17.02 3.92 4.06
C HIS A 13 17.30 4.29 2.61
N LEU A 14 16.69 3.58 1.67
CA LEU A 14 16.81 3.88 0.25
C LEU A 14 16.20 5.23 -0.10
N ALA A 15 15.05 5.54 0.49
CA ALA A 15 14.40 6.83 0.27
C ALA A 15 15.24 7.98 0.78
N ALA A 16 15.85 7.82 1.95
CA ALA A 16 16.72 8.84 2.53
C ALA A 16 17.98 9.03 1.69
N GLU A 17 18.59 7.95 1.23
CA GLU A 17 19.75 8.01 0.35
C GLU A 17 19.44 8.76 -0.94
N ALA A 18 18.31 8.42 -1.57
CA ALA A 18 17.90 9.07 -2.80
C ALA A 18 17.68 10.58 -2.61
N ALA A 19 17.23 10.98 -1.45
CA ALA A 19 17.01 12.40 -1.10
C ALA A 19 18.28 13.07 -0.60
N GLY A 20 19.36 12.33 -0.36
CA GLY A 20 20.61 12.87 0.16
C GLY A 20 20.54 13.32 1.61
N ILE A 21 19.65 12.73 2.40
CA ILE A 21 19.47 13.05 3.81
C ILE A 21 19.48 11.77 4.64
N SER A 22 19.65 11.91 5.96
CA SER A 22 19.59 10.77 6.84
C SER A 22 18.15 10.29 7.02
N LYS A 23 18.02 9.02 7.38
CA LYS A 23 16.71 8.43 7.73
C LYS A 23 16.00 9.27 8.79
N ARG A 24 16.72 9.70 9.81
CA ARG A 24 16.16 10.49 10.90
C ARG A 24 15.64 11.83 10.40
N THR A 25 16.39 12.49 9.53
CA THR A 25 15.99 13.77 8.96
C THR A 25 14.74 13.60 8.09
N LEU A 26 14.68 12.55 7.30
CA LEU A 26 13.51 12.27 6.48
C LEU A 26 12.26 12.05 7.34
N GLN A 27 12.36 11.23 8.38
CA GLN A 27 11.25 10.99 9.29
C GLN A 27 10.78 12.26 9.97
N ARG A 28 11.72 13.11 10.40
CA ARG A 28 11.39 14.37 11.05
C ARG A 28 10.63 15.30 10.10
N ARG A 29 11.10 15.43 8.86
CA ARG A 29 10.45 16.27 7.86
C ARG A 29 9.05 15.83 7.55
N LEU A 30 8.85 14.51 7.36
CA LEU A 30 7.52 13.97 7.11
C LEU A 30 6.59 14.24 8.28
N SER A 31 7.11 14.09 9.50
CA SER A 31 6.35 14.34 10.72
C SER A 31 5.90 15.79 10.82
N GLU A 32 6.76 16.74 10.43
CA GLU A 32 6.44 18.17 10.43
C GLU A 32 5.26 18.50 9.51
N TYR A 33 5.08 17.72 8.45
CA TYR A 33 3.95 17.88 7.53
C TYR A 33 2.75 17.03 7.92
N GLY A 34 2.80 16.38 9.08
CA GLY A 34 1.72 15.51 9.51
C GLY A 34 1.61 14.21 8.71
N ILE A 35 2.68 13.81 8.04
CA ILE A 35 2.71 12.63 7.19
C ILE A 35 3.71 11.64 7.77
N SER A 36 3.32 10.36 7.90
CA SER A 36 4.26 9.32 8.27
C SER A 36 4.70 8.56 7.02
N TYR A 37 5.96 8.12 7.03
CA TYR A 37 6.49 7.29 5.96
C TYR A 37 5.67 6.01 5.80
N ARG A 38 5.22 5.47 6.92
CA ARG A 38 4.38 4.28 6.95
C ARG A 38 3.06 4.51 6.24
N ALA A 39 2.43 5.67 6.46
CA ALA A 39 1.18 6.01 5.81
C ALA A 39 1.33 6.12 4.29
N ILE A 40 2.45 6.67 3.83
CA ILE A 40 2.75 6.74 2.41
C ILE A 40 2.87 5.33 1.82
N GLY A 41 3.58 4.44 2.50
CA GLY A 41 3.74 3.06 2.07
C GLY A 41 2.41 2.33 2.01
N GLU A 42 1.57 2.49 3.03
CA GLU A 42 0.25 1.86 3.06
C GLU A 42 -0.63 2.34 1.92
N ARG A 43 -0.61 3.63 1.63
CA ARG A 43 -1.39 4.22 0.56
C ARG A 43 -0.95 3.69 -0.82
N SER A 44 0.34 3.57 -1.04
CA SER A 44 0.89 3.03 -2.28
C SER A 44 0.54 1.56 -2.45
N ARG A 45 0.63 0.79 -1.38
CA ARG A 45 0.25 -0.63 -1.43
C ARG A 45 -1.24 -0.79 -1.66
N PHE A 46 -2.05 0.04 -1.08
CA PHE A 46 -3.49 0.03 -1.30
C PHE A 46 -3.82 0.29 -2.77
N ARG A 47 -3.19 1.28 -3.37
CA ARG A 47 -3.40 1.60 -4.79
C ARG A 47 -3.03 0.41 -5.67
N ARG A 48 -1.88 -0.20 -5.40
CA ARG A 48 -1.44 -1.37 -6.17
C ARG A 48 -2.43 -2.53 -6.01
N ALA A 49 -2.92 -2.74 -4.80
CA ALA A 49 -3.88 -3.80 -4.53
C ALA A 49 -5.18 -3.59 -5.31
N THR A 50 -5.71 -2.36 -5.33
CA THR A 50 -6.94 -2.08 -6.07
C THR A 50 -6.77 -2.29 -7.56
N GLU A 51 -5.62 -1.96 -8.11
CA GLU A 51 -5.32 -2.23 -9.51
C GLU A 51 -5.33 -3.74 -9.81
N LEU A 52 -4.69 -4.53 -8.96
CA LEU A 52 -4.64 -5.97 -9.15
C LEU A 52 -6.01 -6.62 -8.97
N LEU A 53 -6.79 -6.14 -8.01
CA LEU A 53 -8.15 -6.65 -7.79
C LEU A 53 -9.04 -6.37 -8.99
N ALA A 54 -8.93 -5.20 -9.57
CA ALA A 54 -9.78 -4.77 -10.68
C ALA A 54 -9.35 -5.36 -12.02
N ASN A 55 -8.05 -5.50 -12.24
CA ASN A 55 -7.50 -5.79 -13.56
C ASN A 55 -6.97 -7.20 -13.74
N THR A 56 -6.97 -8.02 -12.69
CA THR A 56 -6.47 -9.40 -12.77
C THR A 56 -7.43 -10.34 -12.08
N THR A 57 -7.20 -11.64 -12.30
CA THR A 57 -7.93 -12.72 -11.61
C THR A 57 -7.08 -13.37 -10.54
N LEU A 58 -5.98 -12.74 -10.14
CA LEU A 58 -5.10 -13.28 -9.11
C LEU A 58 -5.86 -13.55 -7.81
N PRO A 59 -5.58 -14.66 -7.13
CA PRO A 59 -6.16 -14.90 -5.81
C PRO A 59 -5.80 -13.79 -4.83
N ILE A 60 -6.71 -13.51 -3.90
CA ILE A 60 -6.50 -12.47 -2.91
C ILE A 60 -5.20 -12.70 -2.14
N ALA A 61 -4.90 -13.95 -1.80
CA ALA A 61 -3.66 -14.27 -1.08
C ALA A 61 -2.41 -13.88 -1.88
N GLU A 62 -2.43 -14.08 -3.18
CA GLU A 62 -1.30 -13.70 -4.03
C GLU A 62 -1.16 -12.18 -4.15
N ILE A 63 -2.28 -11.48 -4.24
CA ILE A 63 -2.27 -10.02 -4.25
C ILE A 63 -1.68 -9.50 -2.95
N SER A 64 -2.11 -10.06 -1.83
CA SER A 64 -1.59 -9.71 -0.51
C SER A 64 -0.06 -9.79 -0.46
N THR A 65 0.48 -10.91 -0.91
CA THR A 65 1.93 -11.12 -0.95
C THR A 65 2.61 -10.14 -1.91
N SER A 66 2.01 -9.94 -3.09
CA SER A 66 2.58 -9.05 -4.11
C SER A 66 2.71 -7.61 -3.65
N VAL A 67 1.80 -7.16 -2.79
CA VAL A 67 1.86 -5.78 -2.29
C VAL A 67 2.56 -5.67 -0.94
N GLY A 68 3.18 -6.75 -0.47
CA GLY A 68 4.09 -6.70 0.66
C GLY A 68 3.53 -7.11 2.01
N TYR A 69 2.36 -7.73 2.07
CA TYR A 69 1.85 -8.28 3.31
C TYR A 69 2.30 -9.72 3.46
N SER A 70 2.78 -10.07 4.63
CA SER A 70 3.21 -11.44 4.92
C SER A 70 2.04 -12.36 5.23
N ASP A 71 0.89 -11.79 5.57
CA ASP A 71 -0.29 -12.53 5.98
C ASP A 71 -1.51 -11.93 5.30
N PRO A 72 -2.30 -12.73 4.55
CA PRO A 72 -3.53 -12.25 3.91
C PRO A 72 -4.52 -11.62 4.88
N SER A 73 -4.57 -12.08 6.13
CA SER A 73 -5.46 -11.52 7.14
C SER A 73 -5.10 -10.07 7.45
N ASN A 74 -3.81 -9.75 7.50
CA ASN A 74 -3.35 -8.38 7.72
C ASN A 74 -3.74 -7.48 6.55
N PHE A 75 -3.59 -7.99 5.34
CA PHE A 75 -4.01 -7.27 4.14
C PHE A 75 -5.50 -6.98 4.16
N THR A 76 -6.31 -8.00 4.45
CA THR A 76 -7.78 -7.85 4.50
C THR A 76 -8.18 -6.80 5.52
N ARG A 77 -7.59 -6.83 6.71
CA ARG A 77 -7.89 -5.84 7.75
C ARG A 77 -7.53 -4.43 7.32
N ALA A 78 -6.35 -4.26 6.74
CA ALA A 78 -5.92 -2.95 6.25
C ALA A 78 -6.83 -2.43 5.14
N PHE A 79 -7.23 -3.31 4.23
CA PHE A 79 -8.11 -2.96 3.13
C PHE A 79 -9.48 -2.52 3.64
N ARG A 80 -10.06 -3.30 4.57
CA ARG A 80 -11.35 -2.94 5.16
C ARG A 80 -11.30 -1.65 5.95
N ARG A 81 -10.18 -1.39 6.61
CA ARG A 81 -10.00 -0.14 7.35
C ARG A 81 -10.04 1.06 6.43
N GLN A 82 -9.52 0.94 5.22
CA GLN A 82 -9.47 2.04 4.26
C GLN A 82 -10.74 2.19 3.41
N THR A 83 -11.41 1.10 3.12
CA THR A 83 -12.56 1.12 2.20
C THR A 83 -13.89 0.79 2.85
N GLY A 84 -13.86 0.14 4.01
CA GLY A 84 -15.07 -0.36 4.65
C GLY A 84 -15.55 -1.71 4.13
N ILE A 85 -14.91 -2.26 3.11
CA ILE A 85 -15.28 -3.54 2.51
C ILE A 85 -14.06 -4.44 2.37
N SER A 86 -14.30 -5.74 2.17
CA SER A 86 -13.22 -6.69 1.97
C SER A 86 -12.66 -6.61 0.55
N PRO A 87 -11.42 -7.08 0.32
CA PRO A 87 -10.87 -7.16 -1.04
C PRO A 87 -11.76 -7.95 -1.98
N GLN A 88 -12.36 -9.04 -1.50
CA GLN A 88 -13.24 -9.86 -2.31
C GLN A 88 -14.49 -9.09 -2.73
N GLN A 89 -15.08 -8.36 -1.81
CA GLN A 89 -16.23 -7.51 -2.10
C GLN A 89 -15.88 -6.42 -3.10
N TYR A 90 -14.70 -5.84 -2.96
CA TYR A 90 -14.22 -4.84 -3.91
C TYR A 90 -14.13 -5.43 -5.32
N ARG A 91 -13.57 -6.62 -5.45
CA ARG A 91 -13.41 -7.29 -6.75
C ARG A 91 -14.76 -7.56 -7.42
N GLN A 92 -15.78 -7.88 -6.62
CA GLN A 92 -17.11 -8.18 -7.14
C GLN A 92 -17.88 -6.94 -7.57
N ARG A 93 -17.42 -5.75 -7.25
CA ARG A 93 -18.09 -4.53 -7.63
C ARG A 93 -17.94 -4.25 -9.12
N GLN A 94 -18.95 -3.59 -9.70
CA GLN A 94 -18.89 -3.18 -11.09
C GLN A 94 -17.87 -2.06 -11.27
N PRO A 95 -17.20 -2.02 -12.43
CA PRO A 95 -16.36 -0.87 -12.75
C PRO A 95 -17.15 0.42 -12.64
N GLY A 96 -16.58 1.41 -12.00
CA GLY A 96 -17.25 2.68 -11.79
C GLY A 96 -17.92 2.82 -10.43
N GLU A 97 -18.12 1.73 -9.71
CA GLU A 97 -18.60 1.76 -8.33
C GLU A 97 -17.40 1.85 -7.41
N SER A 98 -16.88 3.03 -7.22
CA SER A 98 -15.74 3.21 -6.35
C SER A 98 -16.17 3.42 -4.91
N PRO A 99 -15.52 2.75 -3.94
CA PRO A 99 -15.76 3.02 -2.53
C PRO A 99 -15.09 4.31 -2.05
N LEU A 100 -14.30 4.91 -2.89
CA LEU A 100 -13.53 6.11 -2.53
C LEU A 100 -14.12 7.39 -3.12
#